data_0d9c29c1551ca66bae2d43c7e5700bf7
#
_entry.id   0d9c29c1551ca66bae2d43c7e5700bf7
#
_cell.length_a   1.000
_cell.length_b   1.000
_cell.length_c   1.000
_cell.angle_alpha   90.00
_cell.angle_beta   90.00
_cell.angle_gamma   90.00
#
_symmetry.space_group_name_H-M   'P 1'
#
loop_
_entity.id
_entity.type
_entity.pdbx_description
1 polymer ?
#
loop_
_entity_poly.entity_id
_entity_poly.type
_entity_poly.pdbx_seq_one_letter_code
_entity_poly.pdbx_strand_id
1 'polypeptide(L)'
;MSGPLLLPTWRDLEVTHPQVVATMRAYLDQIACVLRPGSVGGADLALRSLATYLADQHPELHRVRDIGRAHIEGFKPWLAARPGQNRARLTPATIAHRLGTLRVFFLRIDEWGWDDAPPRVPMFLGDVPKQHHALPKAL
;
A
#
# COMPACT_ATOMS: atom_id res chain seq x y z
N MET A 1 23.31 0.36 11.22
CA MET A 1 22.41 -0.64 11.13
C MET A 1 21.05 -0.19 10.74
N SER A 2 20.59 -0.74 9.74
CA SER A 2 19.32 -0.33 9.30
C SER A 2 18.34 -0.77 10.32
N GLY A 3 17.51 0.09 10.68
CA GLY A 3 16.49 -0.28 11.59
C GLY A 3 15.50 -1.20 10.94
N PRO A 4 14.91 -2.09 11.73
CA PRO A 4 13.82 -2.90 11.24
C PRO A 4 12.60 -2.06 10.91
N LEU A 5 12.65 -0.77 11.20
CA LEU A 5 11.55 0.13 10.91
C LEU A 5 11.52 0.59 9.47
N LEU A 6 12.65 0.48 8.76
CA LEU A 6 12.71 0.95 7.41
C LEU A 6 12.12 -0.08 6.45
N LEU A 7 11.35 0.40 5.50
CA LEU A 7 10.84 -0.48 4.45
C LEU A 7 11.96 -0.75 3.44
N PRO A 8 11.95 -1.92 2.81
CA PRO A 8 12.86 -2.19 1.72
C PRO A 8 12.73 -1.16 0.61
N THR A 9 13.79 -0.95 -0.14
CA THR A 9 13.74 -0.06 -1.29
C THR A 9 13.07 -0.77 -2.46
N TRP A 10 12.71 0.00 -3.48
CA TRP A 10 12.18 -0.61 -4.69
C TRP A 10 13.17 -1.59 -5.32
N ARG A 11 14.46 -1.26 -5.26
CA ARG A 11 15.49 -2.15 -5.77
C ARG A 11 15.51 -3.49 -5.04
N ASP A 12 15.33 -3.46 -3.72
CA ASP A 12 15.26 -4.69 -2.94
C ASP A 12 14.03 -5.51 -3.31
N LEU A 13 12.91 -4.82 -3.45
CA LEU A 13 11.62 -5.48 -3.71
C LEU A 13 11.54 -6.09 -5.10
N GLU A 14 12.20 -5.48 -6.07
CA GLU A 14 12.11 -5.99 -7.43
C GLU A 14 12.86 -7.32 -7.60
N VAL A 15 13.71 -7.67 -6.66
CA VAL A 15 14.38 -8.98 -6.69
C VAL A 15 13.35 -10.09 -6.62
N THR A 16 12.35 -9.95 -5.75
CA THR A 16 11.31 -10.96 -5.60
C THR A 16 10.16 -10.74 -6.59
N HIS A 17 9.78 -9.49 -6.80
CA HIS A 17 8.58 -9.16 -7.59
C HIS A 17 8.86 -8.08 -8.63
N PRO A 18 9.61 -8.40 -9.67
CA PRO A 18 9.96 -7.37 -10.67
C PRO A 18 8.75 -6.77 -11.38
N GLN A 19 7.74 -7.59 -11.68
CA GLN A 19 6.56 -7.08 -12.38
C GLN A 19 5.68 -6.22 -11.47
N VAL A 20 5.52 -6.63 -10.22
CA VAL A 20 4.76 -5.86 -9.26
C VAL A 20 5.41 -4.49 -9.06
N VAL A 21 6.73 -4.48 -8.88
CA VAL A 21 7.46 -3.23 -8.70
C VAL A 21 7.35 -2.33 -9.93
N ALA A 22 7.44 -2.94 -11.12
CA ALA A 22 7.34 -2.15 -12.36
C ALA A 22 5.98 -1.44 -12.44
N THR A 23 4.91 -2.13 -12.12
CA THR A 23 3.57 -1.54 -12.17
C THR A 23 3.43 -0.44 -11.11
N MET A 24 3.88 -0.71 -9.89
CA MET A 24 3.78 0.29 -8.83
C MET A 24 4.59 1.55 -9.13
N ARG A 25 5.79 1.37 -9.69
CA ARG A 25 6.61 2.53 -10.03
C ARG A 25 6.02 3.31 -11.20
N ALA A 26 5.43 2.62 -12.18
CA ALA A 26 4.75 3.30 -13.27
C ALA A 26 3.58 4.13 -12.73
N TYR A 27 2.86 3.62 -11.74
CA TYR A 27 1.79 4.36 -11.11
C TYR A 27 2.34 5.62 -10.41
N LEU A 28 3.43 5.48 -9.67
CA LEU A 28 4.03 6.64 -9.00
C LEU A 28 4.47 7.71 -10.00
N ASP A 29 5.04 7.30 -11.11
CA ASP A 29 5.42 8.24 -12.16
C ASP A 29 4.20 8.98 -12.71
N GLN A 30 3.10 8.24 -12.86
CA GLN A 30 1.87 8.82 -13.39
C GLN A 30 1.29 9.86 -12.44
N ILE A 31 1.19 9.54 -11.16
CA ILE A 31 0.60 10.50 -10.21
C ILE A 31 1.52 11.66 -9.91
N ALA A 32 2.83 11.49 -10.09
CA ALA A 32 3.78 12.58 -9.88
C ALA A 32 3.55 13.74 -10.85
N CYS A 33 2.87 13.47 -11.96
CA CYS A 33 2.57 14.53 -12.94
C CYS A 33 1.48 15.48 -12.45
N VAL A 34 0.66 15.05 -11.49
CA VAL A 34 -0.50 15.84 -11.09
C VAL A 34 -0.63 16.06 -9.58
N LEU A 35 0.05 15.28 -8.77
CA LEU A 35 -0.08 15.38 -7.32
C LEU A 35 1.13 16.04 -6.70
N ARG A 36 0.95 16.55 -5.49
CA ARG A 36 2.03 17.16 -4.73
C ARG A 36 3.05 16.11 -4.30
N PRO A 37 4.32 16.50 -4.14
CA PRO A 37 5.35 15.54 -3.71
C PRO A 37 5.00 14.79 -2.42
N GLY A 38 4.34 15.44 -1.47
CA GLY A 38 3.95 14.76 -0.24
C GLY A 38 2.96 13.65 -0.47
N SER A 39 2.01 13.86 -1.39
CA SER A 39 1.04 12.82 -1.74
C SER A 39 1.71 11.66 -2.45
N VAL A 40 2.67 11.96 -3.34
CA VAL A 40 3.42 10.92 -4.02
C VAL A 40 4.26 10.14 -3.03
N GLY A 41 4.87 10.81 -2.06
CA GLY A 41 5.64 10.14 -1.01
C GLY A 41 4.79 9.21 -0.18
N GLY A 42 3.56 9.64 0.15
CA GLY A 42 2.63 8.77 0.88
C GLY A 42 2.24 7.54 0.07
N ALA A 43 2.03 7.72 -1.23
CA ALA A 43 1.73 6.59 -2.10
C ALA A 43 2.92 5.64 -2.21
N ASP A 44 4.13 6.19 -2.28
CA ASP A 44 5.34 5.39 -2.32
C ASP A 44 5.45 4.50 -1.09
N LEU A 45 5.21 5.06 0.09
CA LEU A 45 5.27 4.27 1.33
C LEU A 45 4.19 3.21 1.36
N ALA A 46 2.97 3.54 0.95
CA ALA A 46 1.87 2.59 0.97
C ALA A 46 2.14 1.42 0.01
N LEU A 47 2.60 1.73 -1.19
CA LEU A 47 2.89 0.70 -2.17
C LEU A 47 4.06 -0.17 -1.74
N ARG A 48 5.11 0.41 -1.16
CA ARG A 48 6.22 -0.39 -0.65
C ARG A 48 5.80 -1.27 0.51
N SER A 49 4.85 -0.82 1.33
CA SER A 49 4.31 -1.66 2.41
C SER A 49 3.64 -2.91 1.83
N LEU A 50 2.80 -2.73 0.82
CA LEU A 50 2.12 -3.86 0.19
C LEU A 50 3.13 -4.77 -0.51
N ALA A 51 4.08 -4.20 -1.24
CA ALA A 51 5.09 -5.00 -1.92
C ALA A 51 5.95 -5.80 -0.93
N THR A 52 6.24 -5.21 0.23
CA THR A 52 6.99 -5.91 1.27
C THR A 52 6.21 -7.12 1.79
N TYR A 53 4.90 -6.93 2.03
CA TYR A 53 4.05 -8.03 2.44
C TYR A 53 4.04 -9.15 1.40
N LEU A 54 3.89 -8.77 0.14
CA LEU A 54 3.86 -9.77 -0.93
C LEU A 54 5.19 -10.51 -1.05
N ALA A 55 6.30 -9.80 -0.91
CA ALA A 55 7.61 -10.43 -0.96
C ALA A 55 7.81 -11.39 0.21
N ASP A 56 7.28 -11.04 1.38
CA ASP A 56 7.44 -11.83 2.59
C ASP A 56 6.50 -13.04 2.62
N GLN A 57 5.26 -12.86 2.21
CA GLN A 57 4.22 -13.87 2.39
C GLN A 57 3.77 -14.55 1.10
N HIS A 58 3.98 -13.93 -0.05
CA HIS A 58 3.48 -14.43 -1.32
C HIS A 58 4.51 -14.29 -2.44
N PRO A 59 5.69 -14.94 -2.27
CA PRO A 59 6.72 -14.82 -3.31
C PRO A 59 6.30 -15.44 -4.64
N GLU A 60 5.28 -16.28 -4.63
CA GLU A 60 4.77 -16.92 -5.85
C GLU A 60 3.93 -15.99 -6.71
N LEU A 61 3.45 -14.87 -6.15
CA LEU A 61 2.61 -13.94 -6.90
C LEU A 61 3.47 -13.23 -7.95
N HIS A 62 2.96 -13.08 -9.16
CA HIS A 62 3.76 -12.51 -10.24
C HIS A 62 3.45 -11.05 -10.55
N ARG A 63 2.18 -10.70 -10.61
CA ARG A 63 1.76 -9.39 -11.11
C ARG A 63 0.72 -8.77 -10.22
N VAL A 64 0.58 -7.46 -10.32
CA VAL A 64 -0.43 -6.75 -9.54
C VAL A 64 -1.82 -7.30 -9.85
N ARG A 65 -2.08 -7.69 -11.09
CA ARG A 65 -3.40 -8.23 -11.46
C ARG A 65 -3.74 -9.52 -10.71
N ASP A 66 -2.74 -10.18 -10.15
CA ASP A 66 -2.96 -11.42 -9.40
C ASP A 66 -3.32 -11.17 -7.95
N ILE A 67 -3.30 -9.92 -7.51
CA ILE A 67 -3.65 -9.59 -6.14
C ILE A 67 -5.17 -9.71 -5.99
N GLY A 68 -5.59 -10.59 -5.10
CA GLY A 68 -7.00 -10.83 -4.87
C GLY A 68 -7.40 -10.47 -3.46
N ARG A 69 -8.67 -10.70 -3.17
CA ARG A 69 -9.23 -10.36 -1.85
C ARG A 69 -8.48 -11.03 -0.70
N ALA A 70 -8.09 -12.28 -0.88
CA ALA A 70 -7.39 -13.01 0.18
C ALA A 70 -6.06 -12.33 0.53
N HIS A 71 -5.37 -11.79 -0.46
CA HIS A 71 -4.12 -11.09 -0.20
C HIS A 71 -4.35 -9.84 0.66
N ILE A 72 -5.41 -9.09 0.36
CA ILE A 72 -5.72 -7.90 1.12
C ILE A 72 -6.12 -8.26 2.55
N GLU A 73 -6.88 -9.33 2.72
CA GLU A 73 -7.29 -9.75 4.05
C GLU A 73 -6.10 -10.19 4.90
N GLY A 74 -5.10 -10.79 4.29
CA GLY A 74 -3.88 -11.12 5.00
C GLY A 74 -2.97 -9.92 5.24
N PHE A 75 -3.00 -8.94 4.33
CA PHE A 75 -2.18 -7.76 4.45
C PHE A 75 -2.59 -6.89 5.64
N LYS A 76 -3.87 -6.76 5.90
CA LYS A 76 -4.33 -5.85 6.96
C LYS A 76 -3.76 -6.20 8.34
N PRO A 77 -3.87 -7.44 8.82
CA PRO A 77 -3.26 -7.75 10.11
C PRO A 77 -1.73 -7.71 10.07
N TRP A 78 -1.14 -8.07 8.94
CA TRP A 78 0.31 -7.98 8.79
C TRP A 78 0.76 -6.52 8.95
N LEU A 79 0.06 -5.59 8.31
CA LEU A 79 0.36 -4.17 8.42
C LEU A 79 0.19 -3.68 9.85
N ALA A 80 -0.89 -4.09 10.50
CA ALA A 80 -1.17 -3.66 11.87
C ALA A 80 -0.10 -4.13 12.85
N ALA A 81 0.59 -5.22 12.54
CA ALA A 81 1.63 -5.75 13.39
C ALA A 81 3.02 -5.17 13.09
N ARG A 82 3.16 -4.33 12.05
CA ARG A 82 4.46 -3.79 11.68
C ARG A 82 4.94 -2.77 12.69
N PRO A 83 6.27 -2.66 12.87
CA PRO A 83 6.82 -1.65 13.78
C PRO A 83 6.55 -0.25 13.27
N GLY A 84 6.26 0.64 14.21
CA GLY A 84 6.17 2.04 13.93
C GLY A 84 7.54 2.69 14.06
N GLN A 85 7.58 3.99 13.82
CA GLN A 85 8.82 4.72 13.80
C GLN A 85 9.55 4.68 15.12
N ASN A 86 8.84 4.82 16.22
CA ASN A 86 9.45 4.81 17.56
C ASN A 86 8.82 3.77 18.44
N ARG A 87 8.02 2.91 17.89
CA ARG A 87 7.18 2.04 18.69
C ARG A 87 7.17 0.68 18.11
N ALA A 88 6.56 -0.20 18.83
CA ALA A 88 6.40 -1.56 18.36
C ALA A 88 5.42 -1.68 17.21
N ARG A 89 4.52 -0.72 17.05
CA ARG A 89 3.50 -0.82 16.01
C ARG A 89 3.22 0.52 15.36
N LEU A 90 2.70 0.45 14.14
CA LEU A 90 2.23 1.65 13.45
C LEU A 90 1.01 2.21 14.15
N THR A 91 0.84 3.53 14.05
CA THR A 91 -0.34 4.16 14.64
C THR A 91 -1.56 3.86 13.79
N PRO A 92 -2.76 3.91 14.39
CA PRO A 92 -3.99 3.73 13.61
C PRO A 92 -4.12 4.71 12.46
N ALA A 93 -3.67 5.95 12.65
CA ALA A 93 -3.75 6.93 11.57
C ALA A 93 -2.87 6.54 10.40
N THR A 94 -1.67 6.03 10.66
CA THR A 94 -0.78 5.59 9.60
C THR A 94 -1.37 4.39 8.86
N ILE A 95 -1.94 3.44 9.59
CA ILE A 95 -2.57 2.27 8.98
C ILE A 95 -3.73 2.70 8.08
N ALA A 96 -4.59 3.58 8.58
CA ALA A 96 -5.73 4.06 7.81
C ALA A 96 -5.26 4.79 6.55
N HIS A 97 -4.22 5.60 6.67
CA HIS A 97 -3.70 6.33 5.52
C HIS A 97 -3.16 5.37 4.47
N ARG A 98 -2.38 4.38 4.88
CA ARG A 98 -1.81 3.43 3.93
C ARG A 98 -2.89 2.61 3.23
N LEU A 99 -3.89 2.15 3.99
CA LEU A 99 -4.97 1.36 3.40
C LEU A 99 -5.81 2.21 2.45
N GLY A 100 -6.11 3.45 2.83
CA GLY A 100 -6.85 4.36 1.96
C GLY A 100 -6.10 4.66 0.67
N THR A 101 -4.80 4.88 0.79
CA THR A 101 -3.94 5.18 -0.36
C THR A 101 -3.87 3.98 -1.30
N LEU A 102 -3.78 2.77 -0.76
CA LEU A 102 -3.78 1.57 -1.59
C LEU A 102 -5.11 1.35 -2.29
N ARG A 103 -6.21 1.63 -1.61
CA ARG A 103 -7.51 1.53 -2.26
C ARG A 103 -7.58 2.46 -3.46
N VAL A 104 -7.09 3.67 -3.31
CA VAL A 104 -7.07 4.64 -4.42
C VAL A 104 -6.19 4.12 -5.56
N PHE A 105 -5.06 3.51 -5.25
CA PHE A 105 -4.20 2.91 -6.27
C PHE A 105 -4.99 1.88 -7.10
N PHE A 106 -5.65 0.93 -6.44
CA PHE A 106 -6.38 -0.09 -7.18
C PHE A 106 -7.54 0.49 -7.99
N LEU A 107 -8.24 1.49 -7.42
CA LEU A 107 -9.34 2.13 -8.14
C LEU A 107 -8.83 2.87 -9.38
N ARG A 108 -7.69 3.53 -9.26
CA ARG A 108 -7.17 4.31 -10.37
C ARG A 108 -6.67 3.44 -11.52
N ILE A 109 -5.91 2.40 -11.22
CA ILE A 109 -5.41 1.54 -12.30
C ILE A 109 -6.55 0.79 -12.97
N ASP A 110 -7.61 0.50 -12.24
CA ASP A 110 -8.82 -0.08 -12.81
C ASP A 110 -9.50 0.93 -13.74
N GLU A 111 -9.67 2.15 -13.25
CA GLU A 111 -10.30 3.21 -14.03
C GLU A 111 -9.49 3.55 -15.28
N TRP A 112 -8.18 3.54 -15.17
CA TRP A 112 -7.30 3.84 -16.29
C TRP A 112 -7.19 2.69 -17.29
N GLY A 113 -7.73 1.55 -16.95
CA GLY A 113 -7.73 0.40 -17.85
C GLY A 113 -6.38 -0.25 -18.03
N TRP A 114 -5.54 -0.21 -17.00
CA TRP A 114 -4.22 -0.86 -17.10
C TRP A 114 -4.37 -2.38 -17.15
N ASP A 115 -3.56 -3.01 -17.98
CA ASP A 115 -3.57 -4.47 -18.08
C ASP A 115 -3.27 -5.15 -16.77
N ASP A 116 -2.47 -4.51 -15.92
CA ASP A 116 -2.09 -5.07 -14.64
C ASP A 116 -3.09 -4.78 -13.53
N ALA A 117 -4.20 -4.14 -13.83
CA ALA A 117 -5.25 -3.98 -12.84
C ALA A 117 -5.90 -5.34 -12.56
N PRO A 118 -6.14 -5.67 -11.29
CA PRO A 118 -6.87 -6.90 -10.97
C PRO A 118 -8.24 -6.89 -11.65
N PRO A 119 -8.76 -8.06 -12.06
CA PRO A 119 -10.08 -8.13 -12.68
C PRO A 119 -11.19 -7.56 -11.81
N ARG A 120 -11.00 -7.65 -10.49
CA ARG A 120 -11.87 -7.01 -9.52
C ARG A 120 -11.00 -6.18 -8.61
N VAL A 121 -11.45 -4.97 -8.31
CA VAL A 121 -10.77 -4.15 -7.30
C VAL A 121 -10.80 -4.90 -5.98
N PRO A 122 -9.62 -5.26 -5.42
CA PRO A 122 -9.59 -6.16 -4.27
C PRO A 122 -9.85 -5.48 -2.94
N MET A 123 -9.99 -4.16 -2.91
CA MET A 123 -10.22 -3.42 -1.68
C MET A 123 -11.56 -2.70 -1.72
N PHE A 124 -12.21 -2.65 -0.57
CA PHE A 124 -13.50 -1.97 -0.43
C PHE A 124 -13.35 -0.78 0.50
N LEU A 125 -14.32 0.12 0.46
CA LEU A 125 -14.31 1.26 1.37
C LEU A 125 -14.23 0.81 2.83
N GLY A 126 -14.88 -0.30 3.14
CA GLY A 126 -14.88 -0.83 4.51
C GLY A 126 -13.53 -1.31 5.00
N ASP A 127 -12.54 -1.47 4.10
CA ASP A 127 -11.20 -1.87 4.53
C ASP A 127 -10.42 -0.70 5.12
N VAL A 128 -10.88 0.52 4.92
CA VAL A 128 -10.20 1.72 5.40
C VAL A 128 -10.84 2.13 6.71
N PRO A 129 -10.09 2.03 7.82
CA PRO A 129 -10.67 2.40 9.12
C PRO A 129 -11.09 3.86 9.13
N LYS A 130 -12.24 4.12 9.75
CA LYS A 130 -12.67 5.48 9.95
C LYS A 130 -11.85 6.11 11.04
N GLN A 131 -11.39 7.32 10.78
CA GLN A 131 -10.68 8.08 11.79
C GLN A 131 -11.69 8.87 12.56
N HIS A 132 -11.85 8.54 13.84
CA HIS A 132 -12.69 9.33 14.70
C HIS A 132 -11.85 10.44 15.23
N HIS A 133 -11.99 11.60 14.62
CA HIS A 133 -11.34 12.73 15.17
C HIS A 133 -12.04 13.07 16.45
N ALA A 134 -11.31 13.31 17.41
CA ALA A 134 -11.85 13.73 18.66
C ALA A 134 -12.43 15.08 18.47
N LEU A 135 -13.49 15.15 17.82
CA LEU A 135 -14.12 16.39 17.72
C LEU A 135 -14.55 16.74 19.03
N PRO A 136 -14.20 17.84 19.35
CA PRO A 136 -14.61 18.30 20.62
C PRO A 136 -16.07 18.31 20.58
N LYS A 137 -16.57 17.85 20.42
CA LYS A 137 -17.76 17.86 20.38
C LYS A 137 -18.28 18.79 21.01
N ALA A 138 -18.17 19.44 21.26
CA ALA A 138 -18.50 20.10 21.82
C ALA A 138 -19.05 20.58 21.94
N LEU A 139 -19.06 20.51 21.98
CA LEU A 139 -19.49 20.78 21.99
C LEU A 139 -19.96 20.99 22.18
#